data_59e88dd64e5c828d1feaa92e2fac4a49
#
_entry.id   59e88dd64e5c828d1feaa92e2fac4a49
#
_cell.length_a   1.000
_cell.length_b   1.000
_cell.length_c   1.000
_cell.angle_alpha   90.00
_cell.angle_beta   90.00
_cell.angle_gamma   90.00
#
_symmetry.space_group_name_H-M   'P 1'
#
loop_
_entity.id
_entity.type
_entity.pdbx_description
1 polymer ?
#
loop_
_entity_poly.entity_id
_entity_poly.type
_entity_poly.pdbx_seq_one_letter_code
_entity_poly.pdbx_strand_id
1 'polypeptide(L)'
;MKEENNMHKRLLCGVLALMMTACATSCGPGRSSASGDNGASVAKVNDPYTPYDDVITLTKGATVIGAGSLPSGDDFGNNVFTRYLENTQNIKTEVAWSVDSSTYNSKVAMCITSGSIPDILVVNRSIFNQLVENDLVADLTQAYADCISPFLKEQYDSYDHNLFEQVTVDGKLMGLPSPSLNNCQNVLWIRSDWLGKTGLDVPKTLEDVEKLARTFQQMKLGGDNTVGITTTSDLYGGYNSSWGLDTIFSYYDAYPGVWLEKNGAPVYGSTQPEVKNALSTLRRWYAEGILDREFAVRDESARQSLIGKGQCGMYFGV
;
A
#
# COMPACT_ATOMS: atom_id res chain seq x y z
N MET A 1 -17.70 -39.31 -41.54
CA MET A 1 -17.01 -38.65 -40.40
C MET A 1 -17.15 -37.11 -40.34
N LYS A 2 -17.45 -36.39 -41.39
CA LYS A 2 -17.70 -34.93 -41.39
C LYS A 2 -19.18 -34.55 -41.18
N GLU A 3 -20.12 -35.42 -41.48
CA GLU A 3 -21.56 -35.16 -41.31
C GLU A 3 -22.06 -35.44 -39.88
N GLU A 4 -21.52 -36.44 -39.21
CA GLU A 4 -21.88 -36.74 -37.81
C GLU A 4 -21.50 -35.62 -36.82
N ASN A 5 -20.37 -34.94 -37.09
CA ASN A 5 -19.92 -33.85 -36.22
C ASN A 5 -20.76 -32.57 -36.34
N ASN A 6 -21.50 -32.41 -37.44
CA ASN A 6 -22.42 -31.28 -37.63
C ASN A 6 -23.80 -31.50 -36.99
N MET A 7 -24.20 -32.74 -36.82
CA MET A 7 -25.46 -33.10 -36.19
C MET A 7 -25.40 -32.94 -34.67
N HIS A 8 -24.26 -33.31 -34.06
CA HIS A 8 -24.05 -33.09 -32.61
C HIS A 8 -23.94 -31.62 -32.24
N LYS A 9 -23.34 -30.77 -33.09
CA LYS A 9 -23.30 -29.30 -32.86
C LYS A 9 -24.67 -28.64 -32.99
N ARG A 10 -25.52 -29.13 -33.90
CA ARG A 10 -26.90 -28.63 -34.06
C ARG A 10 -27.80 -29.08 -32.90
N LEU A 11 -27.61 -30.29 -32.37
CA LEU A 11 -28.33 -30.74 -31.15
C LEU A 11 -27.89 -29.97 -29.90
N LEU A 12 -26.59 -29.66 -29.75
CA LEU A 12 -26.09 -28.88 -28.58
C LEU A 12 -26.63 -27.45 -28.59
N CYS A 13 -26.69 -26.80 -29.77
CA CYS A 13 -27.29 -25.46 -29.87
C CYS A 13 -28.80 -25.48 -29.64
N GLY A 14 -29.51 -26.54 -30.00
CA GLY A 14 -30.95 -26.69 -29.77
C GLY A 14 -31.28 -26.87 -28.28
N VAL A 15 -30.47 -27.63 -27.53
CA VAL A 15 -30.66 -27.86 -26.10
C VAL A 15 -30.33 -26.61 -25.29
N LEU A 16 -29.31 -25.81 -25.67
CA LEU A 16 -29.01 -24.54 -25.04
C LEU A 16 -30.11 -23.50 -25.27
N ALA A 17 -30.73 -23.47 -26.44
CA ALA A 17 -31.84 -22.56 -26.76
C ALA A 17 -33.11 -22.92 -25.99
N LEU A 18 -33.38 -24.23 -25.73
CA LEU A 18 -34.52 -24.65 -24.93
C LEU A 18 -34.37 -24.38 -23.43
N MET A 19 -33.13 -24.38 -22.91
CA MET A 19 -32.90 -24.01 -21.50
C MET A 19 -33.05 -22.51 -21.24
N MET A 20 -32.80 -21.64 -22.22
CA MET A 20 -33.03 -20.21 -22.07
C MET A 20 -34.52 -19.80 -22.14
N THR A 21 -35.38 -20.59 -22.77
CA THR A 21 -36.82 -20.32 -22.83
C THR A 21 -37.58 -20.82 -21.59
N ALA A 22 -37.02 -21.71 -20.80
CA ALA A 22 -37.69 -22.22 -19.56
C ALA A 22 -37.52 -21.28 -18.35
N CYS A 23 -36.64 -20.27 -18.41
CA CYS A 23 -36.47 -19.28 -17.32
C CYS A 23 -37.33 -18.03 -17.48
N ALA A 24 -38.18 -17.91 -18.54
CA ALA A 24 -38.96 -16.72 -18.81
C ALA A 24 -40.45 -16.78 -18.35
N THR A 25 -40.86 -17.83 -17.63
CA THR A 25 -42.27 -17.98 -17.20
C THR A 25 -42.43 -18.18 -15.69
N SER A 26 -41.73 -17.37 -14.90
CA SER A 26 -42.04 -17.20 -13.48
C SER A 26 -42.14 -15.69 -13.16
N CYS A 27 -43.14 -15.04 -13.78
CA CYS A 27 -43.65 -13.77 -13.32
C CYS A 27 -44.90 -14.02 -12.51
N GLY A 28 -44.77 -14.09 -11.20
CA GLY A 28 -45.87 -13.89 -10.27
C GLY A 28 -46.26 -12.40 -10.22
N PRO A 29 -47.53 -12.05 -9.98
CA PRO A 29 -47.99 -10.68 -10.11
C PRO A 29 -47.63 -9.81 -8.91
N GLY A 30 -47.10 -8.63 -9.21
CA GLY A 30 -47.21 -7.50 -8.29
C GLY A 30 -45.96 -7.15 -7.51
N ARG A 31 -45.04 -6.42 -8.18
CA ARG A 31 -44.40 -5.26 -7.53
C ARG A 31 -44.31 -4.16 -8.59
N SER A 32 -45.11 -3.14 -8.40
CA SER A 32 -45.06 -1.87 -9.10
C SER A 32 -43.61 -1.36 -9.08
N SER A 33 -43.07 -1.12 -10.27
CA SER A 33 -41.89 -0.29 -10.46
C SER A 33 -42.25 1.12 -9.97
N ALA A 34 -41.99 1.37 -8.71
CA ALA A 34 -41.72 2.72 -8.27
C ALA A 34 -40.32 3.01 -8.71
N SER A 35 -40.17 3.75 -9.79
CA SER A 35 -38.99 4.62 -10.01
C SER A 35 -39.03 5.66 -8.88
N GLY A 36 -38.61 5.24 -7.71
CA GLY A 36 -38.25 6.11 -6.62
C GLY A 36 -36.89 6.65 -6.94
N ASP A 37 -36.86 7.89 -7.33
CA ASP A 37 -35.74 8.79 -7.11
C ASP A 37 -35.45 8.79 -5.60
N ASN A 38 -34.72 7.78 -5.13
CA ASN A 38 -34.16 7.75 -3.81
C ASN A 38 -32.86 8.56 -3.86
N GLY A 39 -32.98 9.83 -4.19
CA GLY A 39 -32.19 10.84 -3.55
C GLY A 39 -32.50 10.77 -2.06
N ALA A 40 -31.90 9.85 -1.34
CA ALA A 40 -31.80 9.96 0.09
C ALA A 40 -31.16 11.33 0.33
N SER A 41 -31.95 12.31 0.71
CA SER A 41 -31.46 13.57 1.22
C SER A 41 -30.61 13.17 2.41
N VAL A 42 -29.30 13.20 2.22
CA VAL A 42 -28.35 13.09 3.32
C VAL A 42 -28.75 14.23 4.24
N ALA A 43 -29.38 13.90 5.37
CA ALA A 43 -29.72 14.87 6.39
C ALA A 43 -28.44 15.63 6.66
N LYS A 44 -28.46 16.97 6.57
CA LYS A 44 -27.32 17.81 6.89
C LYS A 44 -26.86 17.40 8.28
N VAL A 45 -25.79 16.66 8.35
CA VAL A 45 -25.14 16.33 9.61
C VAL A 45 -24.50 17.64 10.06
N ASN A 46 -25.15 18.35 10.99
CA ASN A 46 -24.63 19.62 11.50
C ASN A 46 -23.30 19.44 12.27
N ASP A 47 -22.98 18.21 12.64
CA ASP A 47 -21.74 17.80 13.28
C ASP A 47 -21.38 16.40 12.77
N PRO A 48 -20.26 16.22 12.04
CA PRO A 48 -19.82 14.92 11.54
C PRO A 48 -19.48 13.90 12.63
N TYR A 49 -19.42 14.33 13.88
CA TYR A 49 -19.16 13.47 15.04
C TYR A 49 -20.43 13.08 15.81
N THR A 50 -21.60 13.50 15.34
CA THR A 50 -22.88 13.05 15.95
C THR A 50 -23.06 11.55 15.65
N PRO A 51 -23.24 10.70 16.69
CA PRO A 51 -23.49 9.28 16.48
C PRO A 51 -24.75 9.03 15.64
N TYR A 52 -24.74 8.00 14.82
CA TYR A 52 -25.94 7.55 14.14
C TYR A 52 -26.98 7.01 15.15
N ASP A 53 -28.26 7.19 14.89
CA ASP A 53 -29.34 6.67 15.75
C ASP A 53 -29.33 5.14 15.77
N ASP A 54 -29.11 4.52 14.61
CA ASP A 54 -29.00 3.08 14.43
C ASP A 54 -27.57 2.68 14.11
N VAL A 55 -27.20 1.43 14.42
CA VAL A 55 -25.88 0.88 14.07
C VAL A 55 -25.77 0.74 12.55
N ILE A 56 -24.79 1.41 11.97
CA ILE A 56 -24.41 1.28 10.57
C ILE A 56 -23.25 0.30 10.45
N THR A 57 -23.41 -0.72 9.60
CA THR A 57 -22.33 -1.66 9.30
C THR A 57 -21.64 -1.29 7.99
N LEU A 58 -20.31 -1.11 8.04
CA LEU A 58 -19.45 -0.88 6.88
C LEU A 58 -18.49 -2.04 6.69
N THR A 59 -18.41 -2.54 5.49
CA THR A 59 -17.49 -3.61 5.10
C THR A 59 -16.18 -3.06 4.55
N LYS A 60 -15.05 -3.71 4.86
CA LYS A 60 -13.73 -3.32 4.33
C LYS A 60 -12.93 -4.51 3.83
N GLY A 61 -12.13 -4.30 2.78
CA GLY A 61 -11.05 -5.20 2.41
C GLY A 61 -9.80 -4.91 3.24
N ALA A 62 -9.10 -5.94 3.70
CA ALA A 62 -7.92 -5.79 4.54
C ALA A 62 -6.72 -6.59 4.04
N THR A 63 -5.51 -6.11 4.33
CA THR A 63 -4.27 -6.87 4.23
C THR A 63 -3.95 -7.49 5.59
N VAL A 64 -3.46 -8.73 5.57
CA VAL A 64 -2.90 -9.35 6.78
C VAL A 64 -1.55 -8.72 7.05
N ILE A 65 -1.48 -7.87 8.07
CA ILE A 65 -0.22 -7.45 8.68
C ILE A 65 0.05 -8.46 9.79
N GLY A 66 1.25 -9.01 9.85
CA GLY A 66 1.61 -10.17 10.67
C GLY A 66 0.85 -10.31 12.00
N ALA A 67 0.27 -11.44 12.23
CA ALA A 67 -0.65 -11.74 13.33
C ALA A 67 -0.09 -11.48 14.76
N GLY A 68 1.19 -11.11 14.87
CA GLY A 68 1.84 -10.78 16.15
C GLY A 68 1.80 -9.28 16.54
N SER A 69 1.21 -8.41 15.72
CA SER A 69 1.20 -6.96 15.99
C SER A 69 -0.04 -6.45 16.72
N LEU A 70 -1.06 -7.28 16.88
CA LEU A 70 -2.28 -6.93 17.62
C LEU A 70 -2.23 -7.44 19.06
N PRO A 71 -2.80 -6.72 20.02
CA PRO A 71 -3.00 -7.20 21.38
C PRO A 71 -3.72 -8.55 21.42
N SER A 72 -3.44 -9.35 22.47
CA SER A 72 -4.11 -10.65 22.63
C SER A 72 -5.63 -10.49 22.72
N GLY A 73 -6.34 -11.21 21.84
CA GLY A 73 -7.80 -11.17 21.74
C GLY A 73 -8.34 -10.13 20.74
N ASP A 74 -7.48 -9.30 20.15
CA ASP A 74 -7.85 -8.38 19.09
C ASP A 74 -7.63 -9.01 17.71
N ASP A 75 -8.45 -8.63 16.73
CA ASP A 75 -8.31 -8.94 15.32
C ASP A 75 -8.61 -7.72 14.44
N PHE A 76 -8.59 -7.86 13.12
CA PHE A 76 -8.83 -6.75 12.20
C PHE A 76 -10.27 -6.20 12.23
N GLY A 77 -11.23 -7.01 12.65
CA GLY A 77 -12.64 -6.64 12.79
C GLY A 77 -13.00 -6.19 14.20
N ASN A 78 -12.24 -6.63 15.21
CA ASN A 78 -12.49 -6.32 16.61
C ASN A 78 -11.18 -5.91 17.30
N ASN A 79 -10.96 -4.61 17.42
CA ASN A 79 -9.79 -4.00 18.06
C ASN A 79 -10.18 -2.67 18.70
N VAL A 80 -9.24 -2.00 19.33
CA VAL A 80 -9.50 -0.75 20.04
C VAL A 80 -10.15 0.31 19.13
N PHE A 81 -9.78 0.40 17.86
CA PHE A 81 -10.31 1.41 16.94
C PHE A 81 -11.73 1.06 16.49
N THR A 82 -12.00 -0.20 16.15
CA THR A 82 -13.34 -0.64 15.72
C THR A 82 -14.33 -0.54 16.86
N ARG A 83 -13.93 -0.93 18.08
CA ARG A 83 -14.75 -0.74 19.29
C ARG A 83 -15.00 0.73 19.62
N TYR A 84 -14.00 1.60 19.40
CA TYR A 84 -14.18 3.04 19.56
C TYR A 84 -15.25 3.58 18.60
N LEU A 85 -15.18 3.25 17.31
CA LEU A 85 -16.15 3.67 16.31
C LEU A 85 -17.56 3.18 16.63
N GLU A 86 -17.71 1.92 17.01
CA GLU A 86 -19.00 1.34 17.39
C GLU A 86 -19.59 2.04 18.62
N ASN A 87 -18.78 2.24 19.67
CA ASN A 87 -19.26 2.82 20.91
C ASN A 87 -19.53 4.34 20.84
N THR A 88 -18.83 5.07 19.96
CA THR A 88 -18.93 6.54 19.90
C THR A 88 -19.73 7.05 18.71
N GLN A 89 -19.86 6.26 17.65
CA GLN A 89 -20.48 6.69 16.40
C GLN A 89 -21.60 5.75 15.92
N ASN A 90 -21.85 4.64 16.61
CA ASN A 90 -22.71 3.55 16.13
C ASN A 90 -22.27 3.02 14.75
N ILE A 91 -20.94 3.02 14.46
CA ILE A 91 -20.40 2.47 13.22
C ILE A 91 -19.68 1.16 13.52
N LYS A 92 -20.23 0.06 13.05
CA LYS A 92 -19.62 -1.27 13.09
C LYS A 92 -18.82 -1.50 11.81
N THR A 93 -17.56 -1.92 11.91
CA THR A 93 -16.76 -2.29 10.74
C THR A 93 -16.60 -3.79 10.66
N GLU A 94 -16.87 -4.38 9.49
CA GLU A 94 -16.69 -5.80 9.21
C GLU A 94 -15.62 -6.02 8.13
N VAL A 95 -14.79 -7.03 8.31
CA VAL A 95 -13.78 -7.40 7.32
C VAL A 95 -14.41 -8.37 6.32
N ALA A 96 -14.75 -7.88 5.12
CA ALA A 96 -15.32 -8.70 4.06
C ALA A 96 -14.34 -9.80 3.61
N TRP A 97 -13.07 -9.48 3.56
CA TRP A 97 -11.97 -10.40 3.26
C TRP A 97 -10.63 -9.83 3.74
N SER A 98 -9.69 -10.73 4.03
CA SER A 98 -8.33 -10.41 4.43
C SER A 98 -7.35 -11.28 3.65
N VAL A 99 -6.35 -10.66 3.01
CA VAL A 99 -5.36 -11.33 2.18
C VAL A 99 -3.97 -10.75 2.41
N ASP A 100 -2.94 -11.47 2.01
CA ASP A 100 -1.57 -10.95 2.00
C ASP A 100 -1.45 -9.73 1.08
N SER A 101 -0.57 -8.78 1.44
CA SER A 101 -0.36 -7.53 0.70
C SER A 101 0.02 -7.78 -0.76
N SER A 102 0.78 -8.83 -1.05
CA SER A 102 1.19 -9.21 -2.42
C SER A 102 0.02 -9.64 -3.30
N THR A 103 -1.07 -10.14 -2.71
CA THR A 103 -2.27 -10.62 -3.41
C THR A 103 -3.45 -9.64 -3.36
N TYR A 104 -3.32 -8.54 -2.63
CA TYR A 104 -4.40 -7.58 -2.40
C TYR A 104 -5.00 -7.03 -3.71
N ASN A 105 -4.15 -6.56 -4.62
CA ASN A 105 -4.61 -6.01 -5.90
C ASN A 105 -5.35 -7.05 -6.76
N SER A 106 -4.89 -8.30 -6.74
CA SER A 106 -5.56 -9.41 -7.45
C SER A 106 -6.94 -9.70 -6.84
N LYS A 107 -7.04 -9.64 -5.51
CA LYS A 107 -8.32 -9.82 -4.81
C LYS A 107 -9.32 -8.71 -5.16
N VAL A 108 -8.87 -7.45 -5.19
CA VAL A 108 -9.72 -6.32 -5.61
C VAL A 108 -10.18 -6.48 -7.07
N ALA A 109 -9.31 -6.88 -7.98
CA ALA A 109 -9.68 -7.16 -9.38
C ALA A 109 -10.75 -8.25 -9.49
N MET A 110 -10.69 -9.29 -8.67
CA MET A 110 -11.75 -10.30 -8.58
C MET A 110 -13.07 -9.71 -8.06
N CYS A 111 -13.02 -8.81 -7.07
CA CYS A 111 -14.21 -8.12 -6.56
C CYS A 111 -14.85 -7.24 -7.64
N ILE A 112 -14.07 -6.51 -8.42
CA ILE A 112 -14.53 -5.72 -9.57
C ILE A 112 -15.27 -6.63 -10.57
N THR A 113 -14.65 -7.75 -10.96
CA THR A 113 -15.22 -8.68 -11.93
C THR A 113 -16.53 -9.33 -11.45
N SER A 114 -16.63 -9.60 -10.16
CA SER A 114 -17.84 -10.21 -9.55
C SER A 114 -18.91 -9.21 -9.16
N GLY A 115 -18.61 -7.90 -9.18
CA GLY A 115 -19.51 -6.85 -8.69
C GLY A 115 -19.72 -6.87 -7.16
N SER A 116 -18.91 -7.64 -6.42
CA SER A 116 -18.98 -7.74 -4.95
C SER A 116 -17.88 -6.92 -4.30
N ILE A 117 -18.10 -5.62 -4.18
CA ILE A 117 -17.14 -4.64 -3.65
C ILE A 117 -17.45 -4.34 -2.20
N PRO A 118 -16.49 -4.36 -1.26
CA PRO A 118 -16.66 -3.81 0.08
C PRO A 118 -16.92 -2.30 0.06
N ASP A 119 -17.55 -1.77 1.09
CA ASP A 119 -17.84 -0.33 1.19
C ASP A 119 -16.56 0.52 1.23
N ILE A 120 -15.49 -0.02 1.79
CA ILE A 120 -14.21 0.69 1.94
C ILE A 120 -13.06 -0.15 1.38
N LEU A 121 -12.30 0.45 0.46
CA LEU A 121 -11.08 -0.10 -0.11
C LEU A 121 -9.96 0.95 -0.14
N VAL A 122 -8.73 0.53 0.13
CA VAL A 122 -7.53 1.33 -0.12
C VAL A 122 -6.85 0.76 -1.37
N VAL A 123 -6.78 1.55 -2.44
CA VAL A 123 -6.35 1.06 -3.74
C VAL A 123 -5.30 1.97 -4.36
N ASN A 124 -4.48 1.42 -5.26
CA ASN A 124 -3.59 2.21 -6.08
C ASN A 124 -4.34 2.88 -7.25
N ARG A 125 -3.67 3.80 -7.94
CA ARG A 125 -4.24 4.57 -9.06
C ARG A 125 -4.84 3.69 -10.18
N SER A 126 -4.17 2.61 -10.55
CA SER A 126 -4.64 1.72 -11.61
C SER A 126 -5.98 1.06 -11.27
N ILE A 127 -6.09 0.57 -10.05
CA ILE A 127 -7.34 -0.04 -9.55
C ILE A 127 -8.42 1.03 -9.35
N PHE A 128 -8.07 2.21 -8.85
CA PHE A 128 -9.01 3.32 -8.74
C PHE A 128 -9.66 3.66 -10.09
N ASN A 129 -8.86 3.78 -11.15
CA ASN A 129 -9.38 4.04 -12.47
C ASN A 129 -10.37 2.94 -12.94
N GLN A 130 -10.04 1.66 -12.69
CA GLN A 130 -10.95 0.55 -13.03
C GLN A 130 -12.27 0.62 -12.23
N LEU A 131 -12.22 0.99 -10.95
CA LEU A 131 -13.42 1.16 -10.14
C LEU A 131 -14.30 2.29 -10.67
N VAL A 132 -13.71 3.43 -11.06
CA VAL A 132 -14.42 4.57 -11.67
C VAL A 132 -15.03 4.17 -13.03
N GLU A 133 -14.27 3.53 -13.91
CA GLU A 133 -14.70 3.09 -15.23
C GLU A 133 -15.88 2.09 -15.19
N ASN A 134 -16.03 1.37 -14.08
CA ASN A 134 -17.10 0.41 -13.85
C ASN A 134 -18.23 0.94 -12.95
N ASP A 135 -18.27 2.25 -12.66
CA ASP A 135 -19.29 2.89 -11.78
C ASP A 135 -19.38 2.25 -10.39
N LEU A 136 -18.26 1.83 -9.81
CA LEU A 136 -18.17 1.11 -8.54
C LEU A 136 -17.73 1.99 -7.37
N VAL A 137 -17.64 3.31 -7.55
CA VAL A 137 -17.28 4.28 -6.51
C VAL A 137 -18.33 5.37 -6.39
N ALA A 138 -18.54 5.85 -5.16
CA ALA A 138 -19.46 6.92 -4.88
C ALA A 138 -18.86 8.30 -5.18
N ASP A 139 -19.70 9.25 -5.58
CA ASP A 139 -19.36 10.67 -5.61
C ASP A 139 -19.31 11.21 -4.17
N LEU A 140 -18.12 11.54 -3.70
CA LEU A 140 -17.85 12.03 -2.34
C LEU A 140 -17.84 13.56 -2.24
N THR A 141 -18.10 14.30 -3.32
CA THR A 141 -17.94 15.75 -3.38
C THR A 141 -18.70 16.46 -2.25
N GLN A 142 -19.98 16.16 -2.10
CA GLN A 142 -20.80 16.79 -1.08
C GLN A 142 -20.46 16.27 0.32
N ALA A 143 -20.27 14.95 0.47
CA ALA A 143 -19.89 14.35 1.75
C ALA A 143 -18.56 14.89 2.28
N TYR A 144 -17.58 15.07 1.40
CA TYR A 144 -16.32 15.69 1.79
C TYR A 144 -16.52 17.14 2.27
N ALA A 145 -17.27 17.94 1.52
CA ALA A 145 -17.52 19.34 1.88
C ALA A 145 -18.24 19.51 3.22
N ASP A 146 -19.18 18.61 3.51
CA ASP A 146 -20.01 18.69 4.71
C ASP A 146 -19.36 18.05 5.96
N CYS A 147 -18.52 17.02 5.77
CA CYS A 147 -18.05 16.18 6.88
C CYS A 147 -16.56 16.32 7.20
N ILE A 148 -15.77 17.03 6.36
CA ILE A 148 -14.33 17.17 6.62
C ILE A 148 -14.08 17.95 7.90
N SER A 149 -13.30 17.39 8.83
CA SER A 149 -12.90 18.12 10.02
C SER A 149 -11.88 19.23 9.69
N PRO A 150 -11.85 20.33 10.46
CA PRO A 150 -10.85 21.39 10.26
C PRO A 150 -9.42 20.85 10.30
N PHE A 151 -9.13 19.90 11.18
CA PHE A 151 -7.81 19.26 11.28
C PHE A 151 -7.44 18.49 10.01
N LEU A 152 -8.34 17.63 9.50
CA LEU A 152 -8.08 16.90 8.26
C LEU A 152 -7.98 17.83 7.05
N LYS A 153 -8.80 18.88 7.02
CA LYS A 153 -8.72 19.89 5.96
C LYS A 153 -7.35 20.56 5.95
N GLU A 154 -6.85 20.99 7.12
CA GLU A 154 -5.51 21.59 7.25
C GLU A 154 -4.42 20.62 6.79
N GLN A 155 -4.55 19.32 7.13
CA GLN A 155 -3.60 18.29 6.67
C GLN A 155 -3.61 18.17 5.14
N TYR A 156 -4.78 18.08 4.52
CA TYR A 156 -4.88 18.02 3.05
C TYR A 156 -4.37 19.30 2.39
N ASP A 157 -4.69 20.45 2.93
CA ASP A 157 -4.26 21.76 2.41
C ASP A 157 -2.73 21.96 2.54
N SER A 158 -2.06 21.23 3.42
CA SER A 158 -0.60 21.27 3.58
C SER A 158 0.17 20.55 2.47
N TYR A 159 -0.51 19.73 1.68
CA TYR A 159 0.07 19.04 0.55
C TYR A 159 -0.02 19.88 -0.72
N ASP A 160 0.73 19.50 -1.75
CA ASP A 160 0.63 20.11 -3.06
C ASP A 160 -0.83 20.05 -3.59
N HIS A 161 -1.28 21.11 -4.23
CA HIS A 161 -2.63 21.25 -4.78
C HIS A 161 -3.06 20.14 -5.74
N ASN A 162 -2.12 19.39 -6.30
CA ASN A 162 -2.39 18.23 -7.16
C ASN A 162 -2.91 16.98 -6.41
N LEU A 163 -2.99 17.02 -5.08
CA LEU A 163 -3.38 15.86 -4.30
C LEU A 163 -4.77 15.33 -4.69
N PHE A 164 -5.76 16.22 -4.80
CA PHE A 164 -7.13 15.86 -5.16
C PHE A 164 -7.36 15.67 -6.66
N GLU A 165 -6.52 16.25 -7.53
CA GLU A 165 -6.63 16.05 -8.98
C GLU A 165 -6.56 14.57 -9.37
N GLN A 166 -5.83 13.78 -8.60
CA GLN A 166 -5.68 12.35 -8.85
C GLN A 166 -6.97 11.54 -8.62
N VAL A 167 -7.90 12.04 -7.84
CA VAL A 167 -9.14 11.35 -7.45
C VAL A 167 -10.39 12.11 -7.87
N THR A 168 -10.22 13.23 -8.61
CA THR A 168 -11.31 13.99 -9.20
C THR A 168 -11.50 13.56 -10.66
N VAL A 169 -12.71 13.13 -11.00
CA VAL A 169 -13.09 12.71 -12.35
C VAL A 169 -14.35 13.47 -12.75
N ASP A 170 -14.33 14.13 -13.90
CA ASP A 170 -15.42 14.97 -14.40
C ASP A 170 -15.95 15.98 -13.37
N GLY A 171 -15.05 16.56 -12.58
CA GLY A 171 -15.35 17.53 -11.54
C GLY A 171 -15.95 16.95 -10.25
N LYS A 172 -16.00 15.63 -10.12
CA LYS A 172 -16.51 14.91 -8.95
C LYS A 172 -15.38 14.24 -8.18
N LEU A 173 -15.45 14.31 -6.87
CA LEU A 173 -14.49 13.65 -5.98
C LEU A 173 -14.89 12.18 -5.83
N MET A 174 -14.19 11.27 -6.54
CA MET A 174 -14.51 9.86 -6.61
C MET A 174 -13.73 8.99 -5.59
N GLY A 175 -12.91 9.61 -4.76
CA GLY A 175 -12.13 8.95 -3.72
C GLY A 175 -11.43 9.96 -2.83
N LEU A 176 -10.92 9.51 -1.68
CA LEU A 176 -10.08 10.35 -0.83
C LEU A 176 -8.64 9.93 -0.99
N PRO A 177 -7.71 10.87 -1.25
CA PRO A 177 -6.29 10.55 -1.25
C PRO A 177 -5.88 10.07 0.14
N SER A 178 -5.02 9.05 0.19
CA SER A 178 -4.39 8.61 1.43
C SER A 178 -2.93 9.07 1.42
N PRO A 179 -2.65 10.33 1.78
CA PRO A 179 -1.29 10.83 1.82
C PRO A 179 -0.54 10.15 2.96
N SER A 180 0.74 9.93 2.76
CA SER A 180 1.61 9.57 3.88
C SER A 180 1.72 10.78 4.80
N LEU A 181 1.22 10.69 6.01
CA LEU A 181 1.41 11.71 7.04
C LEU A 181 2.89 11.82 7.47
N ASN A 182 3.67 10.84 7.13
CA ASN A 182 5.10 10.81 7.38
C ASN A 182 5.85 11.11 6.08
N ASN A 183 6.19 12.37 5.85
CA ASN A 183 7.26 12.71 4.94
C ASN A 183 8.62 12.29 5.53
N CYS A 184 8.65 11.08 6.09
CA CYS A 184 9.86 10.54 6.64
C CYS A 184 10.78 10.14 5.49
N GLN A 185 11.83 10.91 5.32
CA GLN A 185 12.93 10.49 4.49
C GLN A 185 13.62 9.28 5.13
N ASN A 186 14.19 8.42 4.33
CA ASN A 186 15.02 7.34 4.84
C ASN A 186 16.15 7.91 5.69
N VAL A 187 16.18 7.52 6.95
CA VAL A 187 17.26 7.88 7.88
C VAL A 187 18.16 6.68 8.11
N LEU A 188 19.41 6.93 8.47
CA LEU A 188 20.32 5.87 8.89
C LEU A 188 20.07 5.54 10.37
N TRP A 189 19.57 4.34 10.61
CA TRP A 189 19.49 3.77 11.95
C TRP A 189 20.79 3.15 12.35
N ILE A 190 21.31 3.52 13.54
CA ILE A 190 22.59 3.05 14.05
C ILE A 190 22.38 2.50 15.47
N ARG A 191 22.94 1.36 15.75
CA ARG A 191 22.98 0.83 17.12
C ARG A 191 23.83 1.75 18.00
N SER A 192 23.21 2.44 18.93
CA SER A 192 23.86 3.40 19.82
C SER A 192 24.90 2.73 20.76
N ASP A 193 24.60 1.51 21.21
CA ASP A 193 25.53 0.73 22.04
C ASP A 193 26.78 0.29 21.28
N TRP A 194 26.70 0.05 19.97
CA TRP A 194 27.84 -0.22 19.14
C TRP A 194 28.64 1.04 18.81
N LEU A 195 27.94 2.11 18.42
CA LEU A 195 28.56 3.40 18.17
C LEU A 195 29.40 3.86 19.37
N GLY A 196 28.84 3.78 20.57
CA GLY A 196 29.56 4.14 21.82
C GLY A 196 30.82 3.33 22.06
N LYS A 197 30.85 2.05 21.64
CA LYS A 197 32.05 1.20 21.76
C LYS A 197 33.17 1.57 20.79
N THR A 198 32.84 2.13 19.62
CA THR A 198 33.83 2.46 18.59
C THR A 198 34.62 3.71 18.90
N GLY A 199 34.10 4.62 19.73
CA GLY A 199 34.68 5.94 19.94
C GLY A 199 34.58 6.86 18.72
N LEU A 200 33.80 6.49 17.70
CA LEU A 200 33.54 7.33 16.53
C LEU A 200 32.30 8.19 16.72
N ASP A 201 32.31 9.33 16.04
CA ASP A 201 31.14 10.22 16.00
C ASP A 201 30.02 9.64 15.11
N VAL A 202 28.82 10.24 15.24
CA VAL A 202 27.70 9.96 14.32
C VAL A 202 28.12 10.31 12.89
N PRO A 203 27.96 9.39 11.91
CA PRO A 203 28.33 9.61 10.52
C PRO A 203 27.68 10.86 9.93
N LYS A 204 28.46 11.63 9.18
CA LYS A 204 27.98 12.81 8.43
C LYS A 204 28.19 12.66 6.93
N THR A 205 29.07 11.75 6.52
CA THR A 205 29.40 11.47 5.13
C THR A 205 29.28 9.98 4.85
N LEU A 206 29.28 9.63 3.56
CA LEU A 206 29.26 8.22 3.14
C LEU A 206 30.52 7.47 3.60
N GLU A 207 31.65 8.14 3.60
CA GLU A 207 32.95 7.62 4.09
C GLU A 207 32.87 7.32 5.59
N ASP A 208 32.20 8.15 6.37
CA ASP A 208 31.99 7.90 7.80
C ASP A 208 31.13 6.66 8.03
N VAL A 209 30.08 6.47 7.21
CA VAL A 209 29.23 5.26 7.26
C VAL A 209 30.06 4.01 6.95
N GLU A 210 30.90 4.05 5.91
CA GLU A 210 31.80 2.95 5.58
C GLU A 210 32.77 2.65 6.72
N LYS A 211 33.41 3.68 7.26
CA LYS A 211 34.34 3.56 8.38
C LYS A 211 33.70 2.92 9.58
N LEU A 212 32.47 3.37 9.92
CA LEU A 212 31.71 2.83 11.04
C LEU A 212 31.35 1.37 10.83
N ALA A 213 30.86 1.01 9.64
CA ALA A 213 30.51 -0.38 9.30
C ALA A 213 31.74 -1.32 9.41
N ARG A 214 32.88 -0.90 8.87
CA ARG A 214 34.14 -1.66 8.98
C ARG A 214 34.58 -1.82 10.43
N THR A 215 34.47 -0.76 11.23
CA THR A 215 34.81 -0.80 12.66
C THR A 215 33.93 -1.79 13.41
N PHE A 216 32.60 -1.82 13.14
CA PHE A 216 31.70 -2.81 13.73
C PHE A 216 32.14 -4.25 13.44
N GLN A 217 32.55 -4.52 12.19
CA GLN A 217 33.03 -5.85 11.77
C GLN A 217 34.37 -6.21 12.39
N GLN A 218 35.34 -5.28 12.40
CA GLN A 218 36.66 -5.51 13.00
C GLN A 218 36.57 -5.80 14.48
N MET A 219 35.66 -5.11 15.19
CA MET A 219 35.41 -5.31 16.61
C MET A 219 34.47 -6.51 16.89
N LYS A 220 33.93 -7.15 15.84
CA LYS A 220 32.99 -8.28 15.95
C LYS A 220 31.82 -8.01 16.91
N LEU A 221 31.21 -6.82 16.85
CA LEU A 221 30.23 -6.40 17.83
C LEU A 221 28.96 -7.24 17.81
N GLY A 222 28.62 -7.91 16.71
CA GLY A 222 27.55 -8.89 16.55
C GLY A 222 28.04 -10.33 16.54
N GLY A 223 29.28 -10.61 17.02
CA GLY A 223 29.95 -11.91 16.91
C GLY A 223 30.66 -12.10 15.56
N ASP A 224 30.98 -13.35 15.21
CA ASP A 224 31.70 -13.66 13.98
C ASP A 224 30.96 -13.27 12.70
N ASN A 225 29.63 -13.20 12.76
CA ASN A 225 28.75 -12.84 11.66
C ASN A 225 28.26 -11.38 11.76
N THR A 226 29.10 -10.48 12.24
CA THR A 226 28.74 -9.06 12.32
C THR A 226 28.44 -8.48 10.95
N VAL A 227 27.23 -7.97 10.75
CA VAL A 227 26.79 -7.26 9.55
C VAL A 227 26.88 -5.76 9.78
N GLY A 228 27.54 -5.05 8.87
CA GLY A 228 27.63 -3.59 8.92
C GLY A 228 26.28 -2.95 8.60
N ILE A 229 25.76 -3.22 7.41
CA ILE A 229 24.50 -2.68 6.88
C ILE A 229 23.70 -3.82 6.26
N THR A 230 22.40 -3.95 6.61
CA THR A 230 21.47 -4.84 5.91
C THR A 230 20.53 -4.05 5.01
N THR A 231 19.99 -4.68 3.97
CA THR A 231 19.09 -4.06 2.98
C THR A 231 18.13 -5.08 2.37
N THR A 232 17.20 -4.61 1.58
CA THR A 232 16.30 -5.44 0.76
C THR A 232 16.96 -5.86 -0.56
N SER A 233 16.44 -6.94 -1.19
CA SER A 233 16.92 -7.44 -2.49
C SER A 233 16.84 -6.40 -3.62
N ASP A 234 15.89 -5.49 -3.54
CA ASP A 234 15.65 -4.47 -4.56
C ASP A 234 16.65 -3.32 -4.51
N LEU A 235 17.46 -3.21 -3.45
CA LEU A 235 18.46 -2.16 -3.16
C LEU A 235 17.85 -0.76 -3.10
N TYR A 236 16.97 -0.42 -4.03
CA TYR A 236 16.25 0.83 -4.13
C TYR A 236 14.76 0.55 -3.87
N GLY A 237 14.26 0.99 -2.74
CA GLY A 237 12.88 0.73 -2.33
C GLY A 237 11.90 1.82 -2.75
N GLY A 238 12.42 2.96 -3.21
CA GLY A 238 11.63 4.15 -3.46
C GLY A 238 11.28 4.90 -2.18
N TYR A 239 10.46 5.91 -2.35
CA TYR A 239 10.05 6.80 -1.27
C TYR A 239 9.32 6.03 -0.15
N ASN A 240 9.65 6.29 1.11
CA ASN A 240 9.11 5.63 2.30
C ASN A 240 9.40 4.12 2.40
N SER A 241 10.44 3.62 1.76
CA SER A 241 10.80 2.21 1.92
C SER A 241 11.61 1.97 3.18
N SER A 242 11.27 0.93 3.94
CA SER A 242 12.16 0.37 4.94
C SER A 242 13.22 -0.49 4.26
N TRP A 243 14.46 -0.42 4.74
CA TRP A 243 15.60 -1.22 4.29
C TRP A 243 16.18 -0.85 2.91
N GLY A 244 15.64 0.13 2.19
CA GLY A 244 16.17 0.59 0.91
C GLY A 244 17.45 1.41 1.09
N LEU A 245 18.31 1.41 0.06
CA LEU A 245 19.53 2.22 0.00
C LEU A 245 19.35 3.51 -0.81
N ASP A 246 18.12 4.02 -0.82
CA ASP A 246 17.74 5.22 -1.56
C ASP A 246 18.62 6.42 -1.24
N THR A 247 18.99 6.58 0.02
CA THR A 247 19.92 7.61 0.48
C THR A 247 21.30 7.50 -0.22
N ILE A 248 21.79 6.27 -0.47
CA ILE A 248 23.05 6.06 -1.17
C ILE A 248 22.92 6.44 -2.65
N PHE A 249 21.78 6.10 -3.28
CA PHE A 249 21.51 6.53 -4.64
C PHE A 249 21.42 8.06 -4.73
N SER A 250 20.68 8.70 -3.82
CA SER A 250 20.54 10.16 -3.78
C SER A 250 21.86 10.89 -3.54
N TYR A 251 22.78 10.31 -2.79
CA TYR A 251 24.15 10.85 -2.62
C TYR A 251 24.89 11.03 -3.96
N TYR A 252 24.56 10.22 -4.95
CA TYR A 252 25.11 10.29 -6.30
C TYR A 252 24.20 11.00 -7.30
N ASP A 253 23.17 11.71 -6.85
CA ASP A 253 22.11 12.30 -7.70
C ASP A 253 21.42 11.26 -8.61
N ALA A 254 21.37 10.02 -8.15
CA ALA A 254 20.74 8.91 -8.84
C ALA A 254 19.33 8.67 -8.31
N TYR A 255 18.35 8.65 -9.21
CA TYR A 255 16.93 8.46 -8.86
C TYR A 255 16.30 7.37 -9.73
N PRO A 256 16.60 6.08 -9.47
CA PRO A 256 16.02 4.98 -10.22
C PRO A 256 14.49 4.95 -10.12
N GLY A 257 13.83 4.44 -11.15
CA GLY A 257 12.39 4.22 -11.13
C GLY A 257 11.53 5.45 -11.41
N VAL A 258 12.11 6.67 -11.46
CA VAL A 258 11.37 7.91 -11.70
C VAL A 258 11.78 8.59 -13.01
N TRP A 259 10.89 9.41 -13.55
CA TRP A 259 11.18 10.27 -14.68
C TRP A 259 11.71 11.61 -14.18
N LEU A 260 12.82 12.05 -14.75
CA LEU A 260 13.50 13.30 -14.42
C LEU A 260 13.40 14.26 -15.61
N GLU A 261 13.44 15.54 -15.35
CA GLU A 261 13.65 16.52 -16.41
C GLU A 261 15.14 16.83 -16.54
N LYS A 262 15.72 16.64 -17.73
CA LYS A 262 17.07 17.09 -18.08
C LYS A 262 17.01 17.88 -19.39
N ASN A 263 17.41 19.15 -19.32
CA ASN A 263 17.46 20.04 -20.49
C ASN A 263 16.08 20.20 -21.21
N GLY A 264 14.99 20.26 -20.45
CA GLY A 264 13.64 20.41 -21.00
C GLY A 264 13.04 19.12 -21.59
N ALA A 265 13.67 17.97 -21.37
CA ALA A 265 13.19 16.68 -21.85
C ALA A 265 13.07 15.65 -20.71
N PRO A 266 12.05 14.80 -20.74
CA PRO A 266 11.93 13.71 -19.78
C PRO A 266 13.00 12.64 -20.04
N VAL A 267 13.70 12.22 -18.97
CA VAL A 267 14.67 11.13 -19.02
C VAL A 267 14.35 10.12 -17.91
N TYR A 268 14.51 8.83 -18.20
CA TYR A 268 14.26 7.81 -17.19
C TYR A 268 15.46 7.69 -16.23
N GLY A 269 15.21 7.88 -14.94
CA GLY A 269 16.25 7.95 -13.92
C GLY A 269 17.13 6.71 -13.82
N SER A 270 16.54 5.51 -13.98
CA SER A 270 17.31 4.25 -13.90
C SER A 270 18.39 4.09 -14.97
N THR A 271 18.28 4.81 -16.09
CA THR A 271 19.24 4.74 -17.19
C THR A 271 20.32 5.82 -17.13
N GLN A 272 20.27 6.67 -16.13
CA GLN A 272 21.23 7.76 -15.99
C GLN A 272 22.59 7.28 -15.46
N PRO A 273 23.69 7.88 -15.90
CA PRO A 273 25.04 7.46 -15.52
C PRO A 273 25.32 7.53 -14.02
N GLU A 274 24.62 8.38 -13.28
CA GLU A 274 24.73 8.55 -11.84
C GLU A 274 24.38 7.25 -11.09
N VAL A 275 23.44 6.48 -11.60
CA VAL A 275 23.05 5.17 -11.05
C VAL A 275 24.24 4.19 -11.05
N LYS A 276 25.09 4.25 -12.07
CA LYS A 276 26.30 3.41 -12.14
C LYS A 276 27.27 3.72 -11.01
N ASN A 277 27.38 4.98 -10.59
CA ASN A 277 28.26 5.38 -9.48
C ASN A 277 27.74 4.79 -8.16
N ALA A 278 26.45 4.91 -7.88
CA ALA A 278 25.82 4.32 -6.69
C ALA A 278 26.02 2.80 -6.67
N LEU A 279 25.71 2.11 -7.77
CA LEU A 279 25.88 0.66 -7.89
C LEU A 279 27.35 0.22 -7.75
N SER A 280 28.29 1.03 -8.20
CA SER A 280 29.72 0.74 -8.04
C SER A 280 30.15 0.77 -6.57
N THR A 281 29.61 1.70 -5.79
CA THR A 281 29.83 1.76 -4.33
C THR A 281 29.18 0.56 -3.64
N LEU A 282 27.94 0.24 -3.96
CA LEU A 282 27.24 -0.90 -3.36
C LEU A 282 27.91 -2.23 -3.70
N ARG A 283 28.42 -2.40 -4.94
CA ARG A 283 29.20 -3.56 -5.34
C ARG A 283 30.48 -3.69 -4.49
N ARG A 284 31.17 -2.58 -4.26
CA ARG A 284 32.38 -2.56 -3.40
C ARG A 284 32.01 -2.92 -1.96
N TRP A 285 30.94 -2.34 -1.41
CA TRP A 285 30.46 -2.65 -0.07
C TRP A 285 30.08 -4.12 0.10
N TYR A 286 29.46 -4.70 -0.92
CA TYR A 286 29.14 -6.13 -0.93
C TYR A 286 30.39 -6.99 -0.94
N ALA A 287 31.35 -6.68 -1.81
CA ALA A 287 32.63 -7.43 -1.92
C ALA A 287 33.44 -7.39 -0.61
N GLU A 288 33.39 -6.25 0.08
CA GLU A 288 34.12 -6.03 1.34
C GLU A 288 33.32 -6.52 2.56
N GLY A 289 32.06 -6.92 2.38
CA GLY A 289 31.18 -7.41 3.43
C GLY A 289 30.56 -6.32 4.30
N ILE A 290 30.73 -5.04 3.97
CA ILE A 290 30.02 -3.92 4.63
C ILE A 290 28.52 -4.13 4.51
N LEU A 291 28.06 -4.47 3.29
CA LEU A 291 26.69 -4.83 3.01
C LEU A 291 26.48 -6.32 3.32
N ASP A 292 25.35 -6.63 3.94
CA ASP A 292 24.92 -8.01 4.24
C ASP A 292 25.06 -8.90 2.99
N ARG A 293 25.85 -9.94 3.08
CA ARG A 293 26.10 -10.85 1.94
C ARG A 293 24.88 -11.67 1.54
N GLU A 294 23.92 -11.81 2.45
CA GLU A 294 22.70 -12.56 2.23
C GLU A 294 21.49 -11.63 1.93
N PHE A 295 21.72 -10.32 1.69
CA PHE A 295 20.63 -9.36 1.51
C PHE A 295 19.61 -9.79 0.45
N ALA A 296 20.08 -10.41 -0.64
CA ALA A 296 19.25 -10.80 -1.77
C ALA A 296 18.28 -11.97 -1.47
N VAL A 297 18.55 -12.74 -0.41
CA VAL A 297 17.74 -13.91 -0.02
C VAL A 297 17.06 -13.75 1.35
N ARG A 298 17.36 -12.66 2.08
CA ARG A 298 16.67 -12.39 3.35
C ARG A 298 15.29 -11.81 3.10
N ASP A 299 14.30 -12.45 3.67
CA ASP A 299 12.97 -11.88 3.81
C ASP A 299 12.91 -10.84 4.95
N GLU A 300 11.77 -10.20 5.11
CA GLU A 300 11.54 -9.17 6.14
C GLU A 300 11.77 -9.70 7.55
N SER A 301 11.25 -10.89 7.85
CA SER A 301 11.37 -11.53 9.16
C SER A 301 12.83 -11.83 9.51
N ALA A 302 13.62 -12.29 8.53
CA ALA A 302 15.04 -12.56 8.70
C ALA A 302 15.84 -11.27 8.95
N ARG A 303 15.52 -10.16 8.28
CA ARG A 303 16.15 -8.84 8.54
C ARG A 303 15.82 -8.33 9.94
N GLN A 304 14.56 -8.36 10.33
CA GLN A 304 14.13 -7.99 11.70
C GLN A 304 14.83 -8.85 12.77
N SER A 305 14.92 -10.16 12.52
CA SER A 305 15.63 -11.10 13.41
C SER A 305 17.12 -10.75 13.53
N LEU A 306 17.77 -10.35 12.43
CA LEU A 306 19.18 -9.95 12.42
C LEU A 306 19.43 -8.74 13.34
N ILE A 307 18.54 -7.74 13.28
CA ILE A 307 18.59 -6.56 14.17
C ILE A 307 18.28 -6.97 15.62
N GLY A 308 17.18 -7.71 15.84
CA GLY A 308 16.75 -8.12 17.17
C GLY A 308 17.78 -9.00 17.92
N LYS A 309 18.54 -9.82 17.20
CA LYS A 309 19.64 -10.63 17.75
C LYS A 309 20.92 -9.84 17.96
N GLY A 310 20.95 -8.56 17.59
CA GLY A 310 22.15 -7.74 17.74
C GLY A 310 23.30 -8.19 16.83
N GLN A 311 23.00 -8.60 15.59
CA GLN A 311 23.98 -9.04 14.60
C GLN A 311 24.23 -8.01 13.50
N CYS A 312 23.39 -6.99 13.38
CA CYS A 312 23.54 -5.91 12.40
C CYS A 312 23.63 -4.56 13.11
N GLY A 313 24.55 -3.72 12.65
CA GLY A 313 24.85 -2.42 13.24
C GLY A 313 24.03 -1.27 12.70
N MET A 314 23.64 -1.32 11.41
CA MET A 314 22.99 -0.20 10.73
C MET A 314 22.01 -0.69 9.66
N TYR A 315 21.00 0.15 9.40
CA TYR A 315 20.13 0.03 8.22
C TYR A 315 19.52 1.40 7.90
N PHE A 316 19.06 1.57 6.66
CA PHE A 316 18.27 2.72 6.26
C PHE A 316 16.79 2.40 6.32
N GLY A 317 15.97 3.35 6.74
CA GLY A 317 14.52 3.17 6.80
C GLY A 317 13.80 4.35 7.37
N VAL A 318 12.49 4.31 7.30
CA VAL A 318 11.56 5.28 7.88
C VAL A 318 11.21 4.91 9.32
#